data_a510712b916720bc18f5ed57f548453e
#
_entry.id   a510712b916720bc18f5ed57f548453e
#
_cell.length_a   1.000
_cell.length_b   1.000
_cell.length_c   1.000
_cell.angle_alpha   90.00
_cell.angle_beta   90.00
_cell.angle_gamma   90.00
#
_symmetry.space_group_name_H-M   'P 1'
#
loop_
_entity.id
_entity.type
_entity.pdbx_description
1 polymer ?
#
loop_
_entity_poly.entity_id
_entity_poly.type
_entity_poly.pdbx_seq_one_letter_code
_entity_poly.pdbx_strand_id
1 'polypeptide(L)'
;MALTEKTKAKPKHKDPMSSETWRHAALVAVLAWAGVGADSLSSANYGPEEAYKSLHLSGHEPLVMWLALITALTVVVISLAYVQIIRLFPNGGGGYKAATKLVHPYAGLLSGSALIVDYSLTIAISIAAAADAMFSLAPSLIPFKPYALAAALGFLLFINLRGVRESVLVLAPIFFGFLAVHVILIGFGLFAQSDRLVEAVVDAERHIESVTNESGIWALIAIIATAYAAGAGTYTGIESLSE
;
A
#
# COMPACT_ATOMS: atom_id res chain seq x y z
N MET A 1 46.96 -48.05 -17.42
CA MET A 1 46.20 -46.80 -17.68
C MET A 1 44.89 -46.94 -16.91
N ALA A 2 44.86 -46.46 -15.65
CA ALA A 2 43.72 -46.66 -14.75
C ALA A 2 42.85 -45.41 -14.83
N LEU A 3 41.62 -45.61 -15.30
CA LEU A 3 40.59 -44.55 -15.35
C LEU A 3 40.02 -44.37 -13.93
N THR A 4 40.35 -43.28 -13.28
CA THR A 4 39.75 -42.85 -12.01
C THR A 4 38.32 -42.39 -12.25
N GLU A 5 37.39 -43.22 -11.91
CA GLU A 5 35.93 -42.94 -11.87
C GLU A 5 35.67 -41.92 -10.77
N LYS A 6 35.43 -40.65 -11.15
CA LYS A 6 34.97 -39.59 -10.23
C LYS A 6 33.53 -39.93 -9.81
N THR A 7 33.38 -40.52 -8.63
CA THR A 7 32.06 -40.71 -7.97
C THR A 7 31.41 -39.33 -7.78
N LYS A 8 30.41 -39.02 -8.58
CA LYS A 8 29.56 -37.83 -8.37
C LYS A 8 28.81 -38.01 -7.05
N ALA A 9 29.19 -37.21 -6.05
CA ALA A 9 28.49 -37.15 -4.79
C ALA A 9 26.98 -36.84 -5.05
N LYS A 10 26.10 -37.75 -4.58
CA LYS A 10 24.65 -37.49 -4.62
C LYS A 10 24.34 -36.18 -3.90
N PRO A 11 23.45 -35.32 -4.43
CA PRO A 11 23.03 -34.14 -3.72
C PRO A 11 22.42 -34.55 -2.38
N LYS A 12 22.95 -34.02 -1.28
CA LYS A 12 22.42 -34.25 0.07
C LYS A 12 20.95 -33.80 0.07
N HIS A 13 20.05 -34.74 0.23
CA HIS A 13 18.63 -34.45 0.45
C HIS A 13 18.54 -33.65 1.74
N LYS A 14 18.25 -32.35 1.65
CA LYS A 14 18.07 -31.50 2.83
C LYS A 14 16.82 -31.99 3.56
N ASP A 15 16.98 -32.38 4.82
CA ASP A 15 15.86 -32.74 5.66
C ASP A 15 14.87 -31.57 5.73
N PRO A 16 13.59 -31.74 5.29
CA PRO A 16 12.58 -30.66 5.30
C PRO A 16 12.27 -30.15 6.70
N MET A 17 12.63 -30.90 7.75
CA MET A 17 12.42 -30.56 9.16
C MET A 17 13.68 -29.98 9.84
N SER A 18 14.78 -29.79 9.10
CA SER A 18 16.00 -29.24 9.71
C SER A 18 15.83 -27.75 10.07
N SER A 19 16.44 -27.33 11.17
CA SER A 19 16.41 -25.92 11.63
C SER A 19 16.96 -24.95 10.56
N GLU A 20 17.92 -25.37 9.78
CA GLU A 20 18.48 -24.59 8.68
C GLU A 20 17.48 -24.42 7.53
N THR A 21 16.75 -25.47 7.18
CA THR A 21 15.68 -25.41 6.15
C THR A 21 14.54 -24.47 6.59
N TRP A 22 14.14 -24.55 7.86
CA TRP A 22 13.12 -23.67 8.43
C TRP A 22 13.58 -22.20 8.45
N ARG A 23 14.82 -21.93 8.84
CA ARG A 23 15.36 -20.55 8.83
C ARG A 23 15.43 -19.97 7.42
N HIS A 24 15.81 -20.78 6.43
CA HIS A 24 15.82 -20.36 5.03
C HIS A 24 14.41 -20.08 4.51
N ALA A 25 13.46 -20.94 4.78
CA ALA A 25 12.05 -20.77 4.38
C ALA A 25 11.44 -19.51 5.03
N ALA A 26 11.69 -19.29 6.33
CA ALA A 26 11.22 -18.12 7.04
C ALA A 26 11.83 -16.81 6.48
N LEU A 27 13.13 -16.81 6.16
CA LEU A 27 13.78 -15.64 5.58
C LEU A 27 13.22 -15.29 4.19
N VAL A 28 12.99 -16.31 3.35
CA VAL A 28 12.38 -16.13 2.03
C VAL A 28 10.96 -15.58 2.18
N ALA A 29 10.17 -16.12 3.11
CA ALA A 29 8.81 -15.63 3.38
C ALA A 29 8.80 -14.17 3.86
N VAL A 30 9.71 -13.79 4.77
CA VAL A 30 9.83 -12.41 5.27
C VAL A 30 10.25 -11.45 4.15
N LEU A 31 11.20 -11.83 3.30
CA LEU A 31 11.61 -11.00 2.17
C LEU A 31 10.52 -10.90 1.10
N ALA A 32 9.80 -11.98 0.84
CA ALA A 32 8.64 -11.96 -0.06
C ALA A 32 7.55 -11.03 0.50
N TRP A 33 7.26 -11.12 1.80
CA TRP A 33 6.31 -10.22 2.46
C TRP A 33 6.75 -8.75 2.37
N ALA A 34 8.04 -8.46 2.62
CA ALA A 34 8.56 -7.11 2.46
C ALA A 34 8.50 -6.62 1.00
N GLY A 35 8.78 -7.48 0.03
CA GLY A 35 8.73 -7.14 -1.39
C GLY A 35 7.32 -6.81 -1.88
N VAL A 36 6.35 -7.66 -1.54
CA VAL A 36 4.94 -7.46 -1.90
C VAL A 36 4.32 -6.32 -1.08
N GLY A 37 4.62 -6.26 0.24
CA GLY A 37 4.09 -5.23 1.12
C GLY A 37 4.64 -3.83 0.84
N ALA A 38 5.83 -3.72 0.23
CA ALA A 38 6.41 -2.43 -0.14
C ALA A 38 5.58 -1.68 -1.20
N ASP A 39 4.84 -2.39 -2.04
CA ASP A 39 3.97 -1.79 -3.04
C ASP A 39 2.85 -0.95 -2.38
N SER A 40 2.27 -1.43 -1.30
CA SER A 40 1.21 -0.72 -0.56
C SER A 40 1.71 0.39 0.38
N LEU A 41 3.03 0.53 0.64
CA LEU A 41 3.54 1.48 1.64
C LEU A 41 3.28 2.93 1.27
N SER A 42 3.57 3.31 0.03
CA SER A 42 3.37 4.68 -0.43
C SER A 42 1.89 5.04 -0.41
N SER A 43 1.05 4.13 -0.86
CA SER A 43 -0.41 4.26 -0.90
C SER A 43 -1.02 4.42 0.49
N ALA A 44 -0.54 3.65 1.47
CA ALA A 44 -0.95 3.76 2.86
C ALA A 44 -0.58 5.12 3.51
N ASN A 45 0.33 5.85 2.89
CA ASN A 45 0.78 7.16 3.38
C ASN A 45 0.03 8.31 2.71
N TYR A 46 0.12 8.44 1.37
CA TYR A 46 -0.48 9.57 0.67
C TYR A 46 -2.01 9.47 0.56
N GLY A 47 -2.57 8.27 0.48
CA GLY A 47 -4.02 8.11 0.34
C GLY A 47 -4.82 8.70 1.51
N PRO A 48 -4.53 8.36 2.77
CA PRO A 48 -5.16 8.99 3.93
C PRO A 48 -4.89 10.51 4.02
N GLU A 49 -3.71 10.97 3.57
CA GLU A 49 -3.39 12.39 3.52
C GLU A 49 -4.31 13.14 2.56
N GLU A 50 -4.52 12.64 1.35
CA GLU A 50 -5.41 13.27 0.36
C GLU A 50 -6.88 13.23 0.81
N ALA A 51 -7.32 12.15 1.47
CA ALA A 51 -8.63 12.06 2.10
C ALA A 51 -8.81 13.15 3.17
N TYR A 52 -7.83 13.31 4.05
CA TYR A 52 -7.84 14.34 5.08
C TYR A 52 -7.82 15.75 4.49
N LYS A 53 -6.95 16.02 3.52
CA LYS A 53 -6.87 17.32 2.83
C LYS A 53 -8.22 17.71 2.22
N SER A 54 -8.93 16.76 1.62
CA SER A 54 -10.26 16.99 1.04
C SER A 54 -11.27 17.47 2.10
N LEU A 55 -11.27 16.86 3.29
CA LEU A 55 -12.12 17.29 4.40
C LEU A 55 -11.67 18.62 4.99
N HIS A 56 -10.36 18.81 5.17
CA HIS A 56 -9.78 20.03 5.74
C HIS A 56 -10.09 21.25 4.87
N LEU A 57 -9.85 21.15 3.56
CA LEU A 57 -10.10 22.26 2.63
C LEU A 57 -11.58 22.64 2.51
N SER A 58 -12.48 21.70 2.81
CA SER A 58 -13.93 21.94 2.82
C SER A 58 -14.49 22.31 4.20
N GLY A 59 -13.67 22.36 5.26
CA GLY A 59 -14.10 22.69 6.62
C GLY A 59 -14.83 21.55 7.35
N HIS A 60 -14.59 20.30 6.94
CA HIS A 60 -15.28 19.13 7.46
C HIS A 60 -14.34 18.13 8.17
N GLU A 61 -13.24 18.60 8.78
CA GLU A 61 -12.24 17.76 9.47
C GLU A 61 -12.83 16.80 10.51
N PRO A 62 -13.88 17.16 11.28
CA PRO A 62 -14.43 16.24 12.27
C PRO A 62 -14.93 14.92 11.67
N LEU A 63 -15.24 14.89 10.35
CA LEU A 63 -15.65 13.67 9.64
C LEU A 63 -14.52 12.68 9.37
N VAL A 64 -13.25 13.05 9.61
CA VAL A 64 -12.07 12.22 9.32
C VAL A 64 -12.14 10.86 10.01
N MET A 65 -12.69 10.80 11.23
CA MET A 65 -12.80 9.54 11.97
C MET A 65 -13.76 8.56 11.28
N TRP A 66 -14.91 9.03 10.82
CA TRP A 66 -15.87 8.21 10.09
C TRP A 66 -15.32 7.79 8.72
N LEU A 67 -14.61 8.70 8.04
CA LEU A 67 -13.93 8.40 6.80
C LEU A 67 -12.86 7.32 6.99
N ALA A 68 -12.05 7.40 8.06
CA ALA A 68 -11.05 6.40 8.40
C ALA A 68 -11.70 5.03 8.68
N LEU A 69 -12.83 4.99 9.37
CA LEU A 69 -13.57 3.75 9.62
C LEU A 69 -14.09 3.12 8.33
N ILE A 70 -14.68 3.91 7.43
CA ILE A 70 -15.14 3.46 6.11
C ILE A 70 -13.97 2.93 5.28
N THR A 71 -12.86 3.64 5.27
CA THR A 71 -11.63 3.23 4.58
C THR A 71 -11.10 1.91 5.15
N ALA A 72 -11.01 1.76 6.46
CA ALA A 72 -10.58 0.53 7.10
C ALA A 72 -11.50 -0.65 6.76
N LEU A 73 -12.82 -0.44 6.80
CA LEU A 73 -13.79 -1.45 6.40
C LEU A 73 -13.61 -1.87 4.93
N THR A 74 -13.37 -0.92 4.04
CA THR A 74 -13.11 -1.19 2.62
C THR A 74 -11.86 -2.03 2.44
N VAL A 75 -10.75 -1.69 3.15
CA VAL A 75 -9.51 -2.48 3.12
C VAL A 75 -9.77 -3.93 3.56
N VAL A 76 -10.54 -4.13 4.63
CA VAL A 76 -10.91 -5.48 5.11
C VAL A 76 -11.70 -6.23 4.04
N VAL A 77 -12.72 -5.61 3.43
CA VAL A 77 -13.55 -6.24 2.39
C VAL A 77 -12.72 -6.62 1.17
N ILE A 78 -11.87 -5.71 0.69
CA ILE A 78 -10.97 -5.96 -0.45
C ILE A 78 -9.99 -7.10 -0.11
N SER A 79 -9.37 -7.06 1.08
CA SER A 79 -8.43 -8.10 1.51
C SER A 79 -9.08 -9.48 1.58
N LEU A 80 -10.31 -9.58 2.10
CA LEU A 80 -11.06 -10.84 2.11
C LEU A 80 -11.39 -11.34 0.69
N ALA A 81 -11.68 -10.44 -0.25
CA ALA A 81 -11.89 -10.79 -1.65
C ALA A 81 -10.60 -11.34 -2.28
N TYR A 82 -9.45 -10.70 -2.04
CA TYR A 82 -8.16 -11.18 -2.56
C TYR A 82 -7.72 -12.52 -1.94
N VAL A 83 -8.02 -12.78 -0.67
CA VAL A 83 -7.80 -14.12 -0.08
C VAL A 83 -8.56 -15.21 -0.86
N GLN A 84 -9.77 -14.92 -1.33
CA GLN A 84 -10.53 -15.87 -2.15
C GLN A 84 -9.91 -16.03 -3.55
N ILE A 85 -9.46 -14.94 -4.17
CA ILE A 85 -8.77 -14.97 -5.47
C ILE A 85 -7.49 -15.79 -5.39
N ILE A 86 -6.67 -15.61 -4.36
CA ILE A 86 -5.44 -16.40 -4.14
C ILE A 86 -5.74 -17.89 -4.02
N ARG A 87 -6.83 -18.27 -3.32
CA ARG A 87 -7.25 -19.67 -3.21
C ARG A 87 -7.70 -20.28 -4.54
N LEU A 88 -8.36 -19.49 -5.38
CA LEU A 88 -8.83 -19.92 -6.70
C LEU A 88 -7.70 -19.97 -7.75
N PHE A 89 -6.73 -19.09 -7.62
CA PHE A 89 -5.63 -18.93 -8.57
C PHE A 89 -4.25 -18.93 -7.87
N PRO A 90 -3.85 -20.06 -7.27
CA PRO A 90 -2.62 -20.16 -6.47
C PRO A 90 -1.32 -19.94 -7.29
N ASN A 91 -1.41 -19.94 -8.60
CA ASN A 91 -0.28 -19.65 -9.50
C ASN A 91 -0.21 -18.18 -9.94
N GLY A 92 -0.88 -17.28 -9.20
CA GLY A 92 -0.90 -15.87 -9.50
C GLY A 92 -1.84 -15.46 -10.64
N GLY A 93 -1.81 -14.19 -10.98
CA GLY A 93 -2.61 -13.56 -12.02
C GLY A 93 -3.82 -12.77 -11.49
N GLY A 94 -3.96 -12.67 -10.18
CA GLY A 94 -4.79 -11.71 -9.47
C GLY A 94 -6.19 -11.47 -9.99
N GLY A 95 -6.64 -10.25 -9.82
CA GLY A 95 -7.95 -9.78 -10.28
C GLY A 95 -8.14 -9.87 -11.79
N TYR A 96 -7.08 -9.65 -12.58
CA TYR A 96 -7.10 -9.80 -14.03
C TYR A 96 -7.50 -11.21 -14.45
N LYS A 97 -6.89 -12.24 -13.84
CA LYS A 97 -7.17 -13.64 -14.17
C LYS A 97 -8.57 -14.06 -13.72
N ALA A 98 -8.99 -13.58 -12.55
CA ALA A 98 -10.34 -13.79 -12.05
C ALA A 98 -11.38 -13.16 -13.01
N ALA A 99 -11.21 -11.92 -13.41
CA ALA A 99 -12.08 -11.24 -14.36
C ALA A 99 -12.14 -11.98 -15.71
N THR A 100 -10.99 -12.42 -16.22
CA THR A 100 -10.90 -13.15 -17.50
C THR A 100 -11.60 -14.50 -17.46
N LYS A 101 -11.43 -15.26 -16.37
CA LYS A 101 -11.89 -16.65 -16.27
C LYS A 101 -13.30 -16.80 -15.73
N LEU A 102 -13.71 -15.92 -14.79
CA LEU A 102 -14.98 -16.04 -14.10
C LEU A 102 -16.07 -15.13 -14.66
N VAL A 103 -15.68 -14.03 -15.33
CA VAL A 103 -16.64 -13.09 -15.91
C VAL A 103 -16.61 -13.16 -17.44
N HIS A 104 -15.61 -12.54 -18.08
CA HIS A 104 -15.49 -12.53 -19.53
C HIS A 104 -14.08 -12.07 -19.94
N PRO A 105 -13.51 -12.53 -21.09
CA PRO A 105 -12.21 -12.07 -21.58
C PRO A 105 -12.09 -10.54 -21.72
N TYR A 106 -13.15 -9.84 -22.14
CA TYR A 106 -13.14 -8.36 -22.19
C TYR A 106 -13.08 -7.71 -20.80
N ALA A 107 -13.69 -8.34 -19.76
CA ALA A 107 -13.56 -7.86 -18.38
C ALA A 107 -12.13 -7.98 -17.89
N GLY A 108 -11.44 -9.07 -18.27
CA GLY A 108 -10.00 -9.22 -18.01
C GLY A 108 -9.16 -8.17 -18.72
N LEU A 109 -9.43 -7.91 -20.01
CA LEU A 109 -8.73 -6.88 -20.74
C LEU A 109 -8.89 -5.50 -20.09
N LEU A 110 -10.11 -5.15 -19.70
CA LEU A 110 -10.39 -3.89 -19.00
C LEU A 110 -9.64 -3.83 -17.65
N SER A 111 -9.69 -4.90 -16.85
CA SER A 111 -8.98 -5.00 -15.57
C SER A 111 -7.47 -4.84 -15.75
N GLY A 112 -6.86 -5.55 -16.71
CA GLY A 112 -5.43 -5.45 -16.98
C GLY A 112 -5.01 -4.06 -17.49
N SER A 113 -5.84 -3.44 -18.34
CA SER A 113 -5.58 -2.06 -18.80
C SER A 113 -5.66 -1.05 -17.65
N ALA A 114 -6.64 -1.22 -16.74
CA ALA A 114 -6.78 -0.38 -15.56
C ALA A 114 -5.56 -0.50 -14.64
N LEU A 115 -5.04 -1.71 -14.41
CA LEU A 115 -3.82 -1.93 -13.61
C LEU A 115 -2.59 -1.21 -14.17
N ILE A 116 -2.40 -1.22 -15.50
CA ILE A 116 -1.27 -0.51 -16.13
C ILE A 116 -1.36 0.99 -15.88
N VAL A 117 -2.57 1.57 -15.99
CA VAL A 117 -2.81 2.99 -15.71
C VAL A 117 -2.59 3.28 -14.23
N ASP A 118 -3.15 2.44 -13.35
CA ASP A 118 -3.03 2.58 -11.89
C ASP A 118 -1.57 2.58 -11.45
N TYR A 119 -0.77 1.59 -11.86
CA TYR A 119 0.65 1.53 -11.51
C TYR A 119 1.45 2.73 -12.03
N SER A 120 1.12 3.20 -13.24
CA SER A 120 1.78 4.40 -13.80
C SER A 120 1.48 5.66 -12.98
N LEU A 121 0.22 5.83 -12.55
CA LEU A 121 -0.21 6.94 -11.70
C LEU A 121 0.36 6.81 -10.29
N THR A 122 0.38 5.61 -9.72
CA THR A 122 0.92 5.33 -8.38
C THR A 122 2.40 5.70 -8.29
N ILE A 123 3.21 5.35 -9.31
CA ILE A 123 4.62 5.75 -9.36
C ILE A 123 4.74 7.28 -9.33
N ALA A 124 3.97 7.98 -10.16
CA ALA A 124 4.03 9.43 -10.28
C ALA A 124 3.62 10.12 -8.95
N ILE A 125 2.49 9.69 -8.37
CA ILE A 125 1.95 10.27 -7.12
C ILE A 125 2.90 9.97 -5.95
N SER A 126 3.43 8.74 -5.84
CA SER A 126 4.33 8.35 -4.75
C SER A 126 5.62 9.16 -4.75
N ILE A 127 6.24 9.37 -5.92
CA ILE A 127 7.44 10.18 -6.05
C ILE A 127 7.13 11.66 -5.74
N ALA A 128 5.97 12.16 -6.19
CA ALA A 128 5.54 13.53 -5.92
C ALA A 128 5.31 13.75 -4.42
N ALA A 129 4.56 12.87 -3.75
CA ALA A 129 4.29 12.94 -2.32
C ALA A 129 5.58 12.84 -1.48
N ALA A 130 6.50 11.94 -1.84
CA ALA A 130 7.80 11.85 -1.19
C ALA A 130 8.61 13.15 -1.32
N ALA A 131 8.60 13.76 -2.52
CA ALA A 131 9.27 15.03 -2.72
C ALA A 131 8.58 16.16 -1.92
N ASP A 132 7.24 16.22 -1.87
CA ASP A 132 6.51 17.19 -1.07
C ASP A 132 6.88 17.09 0.41
N ALA A 133 6.91 15.87 0.96
CA ALA A 133 7.33 15.63 2.33
C ALA A 133 8.78 16.05 2.59
N MET A 134 9.71 15.76 1.67
CA MET A 134 11.12 16.18 1.82
C MET A 134 11.29 17.70 1.74
N PHE A 135 10.67 18.34 0.76
CA PHE A 135 10.82 19.79 0.55
C PHE A 135 10.02 20.63 1.54
N SER A 136 9.03 20.05 2.24
CA SER A 136 8.34 20.71 3.37
C SER A 136 9.29 21.00 4.53
N LEU A 137 10.31 20.17 4.73
CA LEU A 137 11.34 20.36 5.76
C LEU A 137 12.38 21.46 5.40
N ALA A 138 12.52 21.77 4.12
CA ALA A 138 13.48 22.74 3.62
C ALA A 138 12.88 23.59 2.46
N PRO A 139 11.95 24.53 2.76
CA PRO A 139 11.25 25.29 1.72
C PRO A 139 12.14 26.06 0.76
N SER A 140 13.36 26.44 1.19
CA SER A 140 14.35 27.12 0.35
C SER A 140 14.84 26.25 -0.83
N LEU A 141 14.68 24.94 -0.76
CA LEU A 141 15.10 23.99 -1.79
C LEU A 141 13.99 23.65 -2.80
N ILE A 142 12.77 24.20 -2.65
CA ILE A 142 11.63 23.95 -3.56
C ILE A 142 11.98 24.16 -5.04
N PRO A 143 12.80 25.15 -5.45
CA PRO A 143 13.21 25.29 -6.86
C PRO A 143 13.93 24.08 -7.45
N PHE A 144 14.54 23.24 -6.59
CA PHE A 144 15.26 22.02 -7.00
C PHE A 144 14.35 20.78 -7.04
N LYS A 145 13.09 20.87 -6.60
CA LYS A 145 12.13 19.75 -6.57
C LYS A 145 12.00 19.01 -7.91
N PRO A 146 11.89 19.68 -9.10
CA PRO A 146 11.81 18.96 -10.37
C PRO A 146 13.03 18.09 -10.67
N TYR A 147 14.21 18.56 -10.30
CA TYR A 147 15.45 17.78 -10.48
C TYR A 147 15.52 16.59 -9.54
N ALA A 148 15.05 16.76 -8.30
CA ALA A 148 14.96 15.67 -7.33
C ALA A 148 13.96 14.60 -7.79
N LEU A 149 12.80 14.97 -8.33
CA LEU A 149 11.81 14.07 -8.91
C LEU A 149 12.42 13.27 -10.07
N ALA A 150 13.10 13.93 -11.01
CA ALA A 150 13.73 13.27 -12.15
C ALA A 150 14.84 12.31 -11.69
N ALA A 151 15.65 12.72 -10.70
CA ALA A 151 16.71 11.86 -10.14
C ALA A 151 16.13 10.64 -9.42
N ALA A 152 15.06 10.81 -8.63
CA ALA A 152 14.39 9.71 -7.93
C ALA A 152 13.79 8.70 -8.93
N LEU A 153 13.10 9.18 -9.96
CA LEU A 153 12.55 8.32 -11.02
C LEU A 153 13.66 7.55 -11.76
N GLY A 154 14.74 8.23 -12.15
CA GLY A 154 15.90 7.62 -12.81
C GLY A 154 16.58 6.56 -11.92
N PHE A 155 16.72 6.84 -10.63
CA PHE A 155 17.28 5.91 -9.66
C PHE A 155 16.42 4.65 -9.49
N LEU A 156 15.09 4.81 -9.35
CA LEU A 156 14.16 3.69 -9.23
C LEU A 156 14.17 2.85 -10.51
N LEU A 157 14.15 3.48 -11.67
CA LEU A 157 14.26 2.78 -12.95
C LEU A 157 15.56 1.97 -13.04
N PHE A 158 16.68 2.58 -12.66
CA PHE A 158 18.00 1.91 -12.66
C PHE A 158 18.02 0.68 -11.76
N ILE A 159 17.47 0.78 -10.53
CA ILE A 159 17.41 -0.37 -9.60
C ILE A 159 16.53 -1.47 -10.16
N ASN A 160 15.34 -1.12 -10.69
CA ASN A 160 14.42 -2.12 -11.23
C ASN A 160 14.98 -2.85 -12.46
N LEU A 161 15.77 -2.18 -13.29
CA LEU A 161 16.47 -2.81 -14.42
C LEU A 161 17.55 -3.80 -13.98
N ARG A 162 18.04 -3.71 -12.74
CA ARG A 162 19.03 -4.66 -12.18
C ARG A 162 18.44 -5.98 -11.73
N GLY A 163 17.16 -6.04 -11.49
CA GLY A 163 16.43 -7.26 -11.13
C GLY A 163 15.68 -7.17 -9.80
N VAL A 164 14.65 -8.00 -9.68
CA VAL A 164 13.69 -8.00 -8.55
C VAL A 164 14.37 -8.28 -7.21
N ARG A 165 15.36 -9.19 -7.18
CA ARG A 165 16.04 -9.58 -5.93
C ARG A 165 16.80 -8.41 -5.30
N GLU A 166 17.52 -7.66 -6.09
CA GLU A 166 18.29 -6.49 -5.66
C GLU A 166 17.34 -5.39 -5.18
N SER A 167 16.21 -5.21 -5.85
CA SER A 167 15.16 -4.26 -5.45
C SER A 167 14.59 -4.59 -4.08
N VAL A 168 14.21 -5.84 -3.81
CA VAL A 168 13.65 -6.28 -2.53
C VAL A 168 14.63 -6.08 -1.37
N LEU A 169 15.93 -6.35 -1.58
CA LEU A 169 16.93 -6.16 -0.53
C LEU A 169 17.13 -4.69 -0.15
N VAL A 170 16.95 -3.76 -1.10
CA VAL A 170 16.98 -2.31 -0.83
C VAL A 170 15.68 -1.86 -0.15
N LEU A 171 14.54 -2.40 -0.56
CA LEU A 171 13.24 -2.02 -0.03
C LEU A 171 12.94 -2.59 1.36
N ALA A 172 13.45 -3.78 1.70
CA ALA A 172 13.16 -4.44 2.97
C ALA A 172 13.47 -3.58 4.22
N PRO A 173 14.64 -2.92 4.36
CA PRO A 173 14.90 -2.05 5.51
C PRO A 173 13.98 -0.84 5.55
N ILE A 174 13.57 -0.29 4.39
CA ILE A 174 12.63 0.82 4.31
C ILE A 174 11.25 0.34 4.78
N PHE A 175 10.80 -0.84 4.32
CA PHE A 175 9.56 -1.46 4.73
C PHE A 175 9.47 -1.65 6.25
N PHE A 176 10.48 -2.27 6.86
CA PHE A 176 10.48 -2.48 8.31
C PHE A 176 10.63 -1.17 9.10
N GLY A 177 11.40 -0.21 8.60
CA GLY A 177 11.49 1.13 9.16
C GLY A 177 10.14 1.85 9.14
N PHE A 178 9.43 1.79 8.03
CA PHE A 178 8.08 2.33 7.90
C PHE A 178 7.12 1.71 8.93
N LEU A 179 7.07 0.38 9.03
CA LEU A 179 6.21 -0.31 10.00
C LEU A 179 6.55 0.11 11.43
N ALA A 180 7.84 0.14 11.79
CA ALA A 180 8.27 0.52 13.13
C ALA A 180 7.85 1.95 13.47
N VAL A 181 8.06 2.92 12.57
CA VAL A 181 7.67 4.31 12.75
C VAL A 181 6.16 4.44 12.91
N HIS A 182 5.37 3.75 12.07
CA HIS A 182 3.90 3.82 12.16
C HIS A 182 3.35 3.18 13.44
N VAL A 183 3.90 2.04 13.87
CA VAL A 183 3.53 1.44 15.15
C VAL A 183 3.81 2.40 16.31
N ILE A 184 4.97 3.07 16.30
CA ILE A 184 5.34 4.05 17.33
C ILE A 184 4.42 5.26 17.26
N LEU A 185 4.17 5.84 16.09
CA LEU A 185 3.33 7.02 15.91
C LEU A 185 1.88 6.74 16.32
N ILE A 186 1.31 5.62 15.87
CA ILE A 186 -0.06 5.24 16.24
C ILE A 186 -0.15 4.95 17.74
N GLY A 187 0.77 4.14 18.27
CA GLY A 187 0.80 3.82 19.71
C GLY A 187 0.97 5.06 20.56
N PHE A 188 1.91 5.94 20.22
CA PHE A 188 2.11 7.20 20.93
C PHE A 188 0.88 8.12 20.80
N GLY A 189 0.32 8.25 19.59
CA GLY A 189 -0.85 9.09 19.35
C GLY A 189 -2.07 8.63 20.16
N LEU A 190 -2.35 7.34 20.18
CA LEU A 190 -3.45 6.77 20.98
C LEU A 190 -3.21 6.97 22.48
N PHE A 191 -1.98 6.79 22.96
CA PHE A 191 -1.65 6.98 24.38
C PHE A 191 -1.70 8.46 24.78
N ALA A 192 -1.06 9.34 23.99
CA ALA A 192 -0.95 10.76 24.32
C ALA A 192 -2.26 11.54 24.12
N GLN A 193 -3.18 11.04 23.30
CA GLN A 193 -4.46 11.70 22.99
C GLN A 193 -5.68 10.89 23.43
N SER A 194 -5.49 9.91 24.34
CA SER A 194 -6.57 9.05 24.81
C SER A 194 -7.79 9.82 25.34
N ASP A 195 -7.55 10.92 26.06
CA ASP A 195 -8.61 11.76 26.64
C ASP A 195 -9.41 12.51 25.56
N ARG A 196 -8.80 12.77 24.40
CA ARG A 196 -9.45 13.49 23.27
C ARG A 196 -10.21 12.57 22.33
N LEU A 197 -10.04 11.26 22.43
CA LEU A 197 -10.75 10.33 21.53
C LEU A 197 -12.27 10.43 21.70
N VAL A 198 -12.74 10.56 22.94
CA VAL A 198 -14.19 10.72 23.22
C VAL A 198 -14.70 12.05 22.68
N GLU A 199 -13.93 13.13 22.88
CA GLU A 199 -14.27 14.46 22.37
C GLU A 199 -14.35 14.44 20.83
N ALA A 200 -13.39 13.81 20.15
CA ALA A 200 -13.38 13.68 18.69
C ALA A 200 -14.61 12.93 18.16
N VAL A 201 -15.08 11.89 18.85
CA VAL A 201 -16.32 11.18 18.50
C VAL A 201 -17.52 12.12 18.61
N VAL A 202 -17.63 12.83 19.73
CA VAL A 202 -18.75 13.76 20.00
C VAL A 202 -18.75 14.91 18.99
N ASP A 203 -17.58 15.44 18.66
CA ASP A 203 -17.47 16.52 17.66
C ASP A 203 -17.82 16.04 16.26
N ALA A 204 -17.44 14.83 15.89
CA ALA A 204 -17.84 14.21 14.63
C ALA A 204 -19.37 14.02 14.54
N GLU A 205 -20.02 13.55 15.61
CA GLU A 205 -21.48 13.41 15.66
C GLU A 205 -22.20 14.75 15.55
N ARG A 206 -21.75 15.76 16.31
CA ARG A 206 -22.31 17.12 16.20
C ARG A 206 -22.16 17.70 14.79
N HIS A 207 -21.02 17.46 14.18
CA HIS A 207 -20.77 17.96 12.82
C HIS A 207 -21.68 17.28 11.78
N ILE A 208 -21.91 15.97 11.91
CA ILE A 208 -22.90 15.24 11.09
C ILE A 208 -24.28 15.85 11.23
N GLU A 209 -24.71 16.13 12.47
CA GLU A 209 -26.03 16.72 12.76
C GLU A 209 -26.13 18.12 12.15
N SER A 210 -25.12 18.99 12.33
CA SER A 210 -25.06 20.33 11.74
C SER A 210 -25.18 20.29 10.21
N VAL A 211 -24.31 19.50 9.53
CA VAL A 211 -24.34 19.39 8.07
C VAL A 211 -25.66 18.84 7.56
N THR A 212 -26.23 17.85 8.26
CA THR A 212 -27.50 17.24 7.87
C THR A 212 -28.67 18.22 8.02
N ASN A 213 -28.67 19.02 9.09
CA ASN A 213 -29.73 20.01 9.34
C ASN A 213 -29.63 21.23 8.40
N GLU A 214 -28.42 21.67 8.07
CA GLU A 214 -28.20 22.86 7.23
C GLU A 214 -28.29 22.56 5.74
N SER A 215 -27.72 21.44 5.28
CA SER A 215 -27.51 21.13 3.86
C SER A 215 -28.18 19.82 3.42
N GLY A 216 -28.68 19.05 4.37
CA GLY A 216 -29.35 17.77 4.13
C GLY A 216 -28.40 16.56 4.02
N ILE A 217 -28.98 15.38 4.14
CA ILE A 217 -28.23 14.10 4.14
C ILE A 217 -27.45 13.87 2.85
N TRP A 218 -27.92 14.34 1.71
CA TRP A 218 -27.24 14.18 0.43
C TRP A 218 -25.95 14.99 0.34
N ALA A 219 -25.92 16.15 0.98
CA ALA A 219 -24.69 16.95 1.10
C ALA A 219 -23.63 16.21 1.94
N LEU A 220 -24.03 15.65 3.08
CA LEU A 220 -23.14 14.84 3.92
C LEU A 220 -22.57 13.65 3.14
N ILE A 221 -23.42 12.91 2.42
CA ILE A 221 -23.00 11.78 1.58
C ILE A 221 -22.01 12.26 0.50
N ALA A 222 -22.28 13.38 -0.16
CA ALA A 222 -21.40 13.93 -1.19
C ALA A 222 -20.04 14.34 -0.63
N ILE A 223 -19.98 14.96 0.56
CA ILE A 223 -18.74 15.34 1.24
C ILE A 223 -17.91 14.09 1.54
N ILE A 224 -18.50 13.07 2.19
CA ILE A 224 -17.82 11.83 2.53
C ILE A 224 -17.37 11.10 1.26
N ALA A 225 -18.23 11.01 0.24
CA ALA A 225 -17.90 10.35 -1.01
C ALA A 225 -16.75 11.05 -1.76
N THR A 226 -16.71 12.39 -1.74
CA THR A 226 -15.63 13.16 -2.35
C THR A 226 -14.30 12.92 -1.63
N ALA A 227 -14.30 12.98 -0.30
CA ALA A 227 -13.10 12.71 0.50
C ALA A 227 -12.65 11.25 0.39
N TYR A 228 -13.58 10.31 0.36
CA TYR A 228 -13.32 8.89 0.13
C TYR A 228 -12.70 8.65 -1.25
N ALA A 229 -13.23 9.30 -2.29
CA ALA A 229 -12.67 9.20 -3.64
C ALA A 229 -11.27 9.84 -3.73
N ALA A 230 -11.02 10.97 -3.05
CA ALA A 230 -9.69 11.58 -2.97
C ALA A 230 -8.67 10.63 -2.31
N GLY A 231 -9.11 9.89 -1.29
CA GLY A 231 -8.30 8.89 -0.59
C GLY A 231 -8.24 7.51 -1.24
N ALA A 232 -8.85 7.30 -2.42
CA ALA A 232 -8.96 5.98 -3.05
C ALA A 232 -7.59 5.34 -3.36
N GLY A 233 -6.54 6.15 -3.52
CA GLY A 233 -5.17 5.68 -3.63
C GLY A 233 -4.70 4.78 -2.47
N THR A 234 -5.34 4.86 -1.29
CA THR A 234 -5.06 3.97 -0.14
C THR A 234 -5.17 2.48 -0.48
N TYR A 235 -5.97 2.13 -1.46
CA TYR A 235 -6.26 0.73 -1.82
C TYR A 235 -5.30 0.16 -2.86
N THR A 236 -4.48 0.99 -3.48
CA THR A 236 -3.49 0.59 -4.49
C THR A 236 -2.40 -0.27 -3.86
N GLY A 237 -2.01 -1.33 -4.55
CA GLY A 237 -0.99 -2.28 -4.10
C GLY A 237 -1.54 -3.48 -3.32
N ILE A 238 -2.82 -3.49 -2.90
CA ILE A 238 -3.42 -4.67 -2.26
C ILE A 238 -3.52 -5.83 -3.26
N GLU A 239 -3.73 -5.54 -4.54
CA GLU A 239 -3.80 -6.50 -5.63
C GLU A 239 -2.51 -7.30 -5.82
N SER A 240 -1.35 -6.72 -5.52
CA SER A 240 -0.05 -7.37 -5.65
C SER A 240 0.09 -8.63 -4.79
N LEU A 241 -0.74 -8.75 -3.72
CA LEU A 241 -0.82 -9.95 -2.90
C LEU A 241 -1.31 -11.19 -3.67
N SER A 242 -1.97 -11.00 -4.79
CA SER A 242 -2.59 -12.06 -5.59
C SER A 242 -1.89 -12.31 -6.95
N GLU A 243 -0.85 -11.56 -7.25
CA GLU A 243 -0.02 -11.71 -8.44
C GLU A 243 1.21 -12.58 -8.19
#